data_2ef78a11ad8140c5a9e7c2e045effdab
#
_entry.id   2ef78a11ad8140c5a9e7c2e045effdab
#
_cell.length_a   1.000
_cell.length_b   1.000
_cell.length_c   1.000
_cell.angle_alpha   90.00
_cell.angle_beta   90.00
_cell.angle_gamma   90.00
#
_symmetry.space_group_name_H-M   'P 1'
#
loop_
_entity.id
_entity.type
_entity.pdbx_description
1 polymer ?
#
loop_
_entity_poly.entity_id
_entity_poly.type
_entity_poly.pdbx_seq_one_letter_code
_entity_poly.pdbx_strand_id
1 'polypeptide(L)'
;ETRQIGRHVGTMLRDALDAFARLDVRRAIEVVIDDDAVDTAYDSAMRSLVALMMEDGRNISGVLHEMWALRGLERVGDHATNIAEQVVYLVRGLDVRHMKAAELADLLDQEPQPGDDGAAERRATTTGRST
;
A
#
# COMPACT_ATOMS: atom_id res chain seq x y z
N GLU A 1 -17.44 -5.23 7.72
CA GLU A 1 -16.11 -5.59 7.15
C GLU A 1 -15.93 -4.99 5.76
N THR A 2 -16.79 -5.24 4.78
CA THR A 2 -16.67 -4.74 3.38
C THR A 2 -16.48 -3.22 3.31
N ARG A 3 -17.25 -2.44 4.08
CA ARG A 3 -17.12 -0.98 4.11
C ARG A 3 -15.77 -0.52 4.68
N GLN A 4 -15.21 -1.25 5.63
CA GLN A 4 -13.90 -0.96 6.21
C GLN A 4 -12.79 -1.22 5.19
N ILE A 5 -12.85 -2.34 4.49
CA ILE A 5 -11.94 -2.67 3.38
C ILE A 5 -12.02 -1.58 2.30
N GLY A 6 -13.22 -1.16 1.91
CA GLY A 6 -13.42 -0.09 0.94
C GLY A 6 -12.76 1.24 1.33
N ARG A 7 -12.84 1.62 2.61
CA ARG A 7 -12.15 2.82 3.11
C ARG A 7 -10.63 2.67 3.07
N HIS A 8 -10.12 1.50 3.48
CA HIS A 8 -8.68 1.21 3.47
C HIS A 8 -8.12 1.26 2.04
N VAL A 9 -8.74 0.53 1.13
CA VAL A 9 -8.36 0.52 -0.29
C VAL A 9 -8.44 1.92 -0.92
N GLY A 10 -9.47 2.70 -0.59
CA GLY A 10 -9.58 4.10 -1.03
C GLY A 10 -8.45 4.98 -0.52
N THR A 11 -7.94 4.73 0.67
CA THR A 11 -6.76 5.43 1.22
C THR A 11 -5.50 4.98 0.49
N MET A 12 -5.29 3.67 0.31
CA MET A 12 -4.15 3.14 -0.44
C MET A 12 -4.07 3.73 -1.85
N LEU A 13 -5.21 3.82 -2.55
CA LEU A 13 -5.24 4.40 -3.89
C LEU A 13 -4.85 5.88 -3.89
N ARG A 14 -5.37 6.68 -2.96
CA ARG A 14 -4.97 8.09 -2.83
C ARG A 14 -3.48 8.23 -2.54
N ASP A 15 -2.95 7.42 -1.62
CA ASP A 15 -1.55 7.45 -1.24
C ASP A 15 -0.63 7.01 -2.39
N ALA A 16 -1.05 6.01 -3.17
CA ALA A 16 -0.33 5.58 -4.37
C ALA A 16 -0.28 6.69 -5.44
N LEU A 17 -1.40 7.37 -5.67
CA LEU A 17 -1.48 8.47 -6.63
C LEU A 17 -0.68 9.69 -6.17
N ASP A 18 -0.71 10.02 -4.88
CA ASP A 18 0.13 11.07 -4.29
C ASP A 18 1.62 10.73 -4.38
N ALA A 19 1.98 9.48 -4.10
CA ALA A 19 3.34 8.99 -4.24
C ALA A 19 3.83 9.12 -5.69
N PHE A 20 2.99 8.77 -6.65
CA PHE A 20 3.30 8.91 -8.07
C PHE A 20 3.47 10.38 -8.48
N ALA A 21 2.54 11.25 -8.08
CA ALA A 21 2.58 12.67 -8.44
C ALA A 21 3.82 13.38 -7.90
N ARG A 22 4.31 12.97 -6.73
CA ARG A 22 5.46 13.58 -6.02
C ARG A 22 6.76 12.78 -6.16
N LEU A 23 6.72 11.60 -6.79
CA LEU A 23 7.81 10.63 -6.79
C LEU A 23 8.30 10.32 -5.36
N ASP A 24 7.36 10.17 -4.44
CA ASP A 24 7.59 9.91 -3.02
C ASP A 24 7.74 8.41 -2.78
N VAL A 25 8.99 7.95 -2.75
CA VAL A 25 9.34 6.54 -2.56
C VAL A 25 8.90 6.02 -1.19
N ARG A 26 9.05 6.83 -0.14
CA ARG A 26 8.67 6.44 1.21
C ARG A 26 7.19 6.09 1.28
N ARG A 27 6.32 6.98 0.79
CA ARG A 27 4.88 6.76 0.73
C ARG A 27 4.53 5.56 -0.15
N ALA A 28 5.22 5.38 -1.27
CA ALA A 28 5.03 4.22 -2.13
C ALA A 28 5.32 2.91 -1.42
N ILE A 29 6.41 2.82 -0.66
CA ILE A 29 6.76 1.63 0.13
C ILE A 29 5.69 1.37 1.21
N GLU A 30 5.19 2.40 1.87
CA GLU A 30 4.11 2.28 2.86
C GLU A 30 2.85 1.66 2.25
N VAL A 31 2.46 2.06 1.03
CA VAL A 31 1.33 1.46 0.30
C VAL A 31 1.57 -0.02 0.01
N VAL A 32 2.78 -0.40 -0.42
CA VAL A 32 3.10 -1.81 -0.69
C VAL A 32 3.04 -2.65 0.59
N ILE A 33 3.48 -2.10 1.73
CA ILE A 33 3.39 -2.78 3.04
C ILE A 33 1.93 -2.95 3.47
N ASP A 34 1.08 -1.96 3.24
CA ASP A 34 -0.34 -1.98 3.60
C ASP A 34 -1.17 -3.04 2.87
N ASP A 35 -0.70 -3.52 1.73
CA ASP A 35 -1.36 -4.53 0.91
C ASP A 35 -1.67 -5.83 1.68
N ASP A 36 -0.71 -6.31 2.47
CA ASP A 36 -0.87 -7.51 3.31
C ASP A 36 -2.04 -7.40 4.30
N ALA A 37 -2.30 -6.20 4.82
CA ALA A 37 -3.42 -5.96 5.73
C ALA A 37 -4.77 -6.02 5.00
N VAL A 38 -4.84 -5.52 3.78
CA VAL A 38 -6.04 -5.61 2.93
C VAL A 38 -6.32 -7.05 2.54
N ASP A 39 -5.31 -7.81 2.14
CA ASP A 39 -5.42 -9.23 1.80
C ASP A 39 -5.95 -10.05 2.99
N THR A 40 -5.40 -9.83 4.16
CA THR A 40 -5.85 -10.49 5.39
C THR A 40 -7.31 -10.14 5.71
N ALA A 41 -7.70 -8.88 5.58
CA ALA A 41 -9.07 -8.43 5.81
C ALA A 41 -10.04 -9.01 4.77
N TYR A 42 -9.63 -9.06 3.49
CA TYR A 42 -10.39 -9.67 2.41
C TYR A 42 -10.66 -11.16 2.68
N ASP A 43 -9.64 -11.93 3.02
CA ASP A 43 -9.78 -13.35 3.32
C ASP A 43 -10.71 -13.60 4.52
N SER A 44 -10.63 -12.77 5.55
CA SER A 44 -11.51 -12.84 6.71
C SER A 44 -12.96 -12.56 6.33
N ALA A 45 -13.20 -11.50 5.55
CA ALA A 45 -14.53 -11.14 5.07
C ALA A 45 -15.14 -12.24 4.19
N MET A 46 -14.36 -12.82 3.29
CA MET A 46 -14.81 -13.92 2.44
C MET A 46 -15.23 -15.15 3.25
N ARG A 47 -14.45 -15.53 4.26
CA ARG A 47 -14.82 -16.63 5.16
C ARG A 47 -16.11 -16.35 5.93
N SER A 48 -16.29 -15.13 6.40
CA SER A 48 -17.52 -14.71 7.10
C SER A 48 -18.75 -14.81 6.18
N LEU A 49 -18.62 -14.39 4.92
CA LEU A 49 -19.69 -14.46 3.93
C LEU A 49 -20.05 -15.90 3.56
N VAL A 50 -19.07 -16.79 3.43
CA VAL A 50 -19.31 -18.22 3.20
C VAL A 50 -20.07 -18.83 4.39
N ALA A 51 -19.68 -18.52 5.62
CA ALA A 51 -20.37 -18.98 6.82
C ALA A 51 -21.82 -18.51 6.84
N LEU A 52 -22.08 -17.26 6.48
CA LEU A 52 -23.44 -16.69 6.41
C LEU A 52 -24.30 -17.40 5.36
N MET A 53 -23.77 -17.77 4.21
CA MET A 53 -24.48 -18.57 3.21
C MET A 53 -24.87 -19.95 3.73
N MET A 54 -24.01 -20.57 4.53
CA MET A 54 -24.26 -21.89 5.11
C MET A 54 -25.34 -21.84 6.20
N GLU A 55 -25.44 -20.74 6.93
CA GLU A 55 -26.43 -20.56 8.00
C GLU A 55 -27.85 -20.31 7.46
N ASP A 56 -27.98 -19.51 6.40
CA ASP A 56 -29.29 -19.18 5.82
C ASP A 56 -29.22 -19.09 4.29
N GLY A 57 -29.67 -20.14 3.63
CA GLY A 57 -29.71 -20.23 2.15
C GLY A 57 -30.55 -19.15 1.46
N ARG A 58 -31.43 -18.42 2.20
CA ARG A 58 -32.21 -17.31 1.63
C ARG A 58 -31.36 -16.08 1.32
N ASN A 59 -30.18 -15.97 1.92
CA ASN A 59 -29.28 -14.86 1.75
C ASN A 59 -28.23 -15.05 0.64
N ILE A 60 -28.24 -16.17 -0.07
CA ILE A 60 -27.21 -16.52 -1.06
C ILE A 60 -27.04 -15.39 -2.09
N SER A 61 -28.11 -14.86 -2.66
CA SER A 61 -28.02 -13.81 -3.68
C SER A 61 -27.36 -12.53 -3.14
N GLY A 62 -27.75 -12.08 -1.94
CA GLY A 62 -27.15 -10.90 -1.30
C GLY A 62 -25.67 -11.11 -0.99
N VAL A 63 -25.33 -12.27 -0.46
CA VAL A 63 -23.93 -12.62 -0.15
C VAL A 63 -23.06 -12.66 -1.40
N LEU A 64 -23.56 -13.23 -2.50
CA LEU A 64 -22.82 -13.24 -3.77
C LEU A 64 -22.55 -11.84 -4.30
N HIS A 65 -23.50 -10.91 -4.20
CA HIS A 65 -23.28 -9.51 -4.60
C HIS A 65 -22.19 -8.86 -3.73
N GLU A 66 -22.20 -9.12 -2.43
CA GLU A 66 -21.18 -8.61 -1.51
C GLU A 66 -19.79 -9.21 -1.81
N MET A 67 -19.70 -10.50 -2.12
CA MET A 67 -18.47 -11.16 -2.55
C MET A 67 -17.90 -10.53 -3.82
N TRP A 68 -18.75 -10.19 -4.79
CA TRP A 68 -18.31 -9.50 -6.00
C TRP A 68 -17.82 -8.08 -5.73
N ALA A 69 -18.49 -7.36 -4.82
CA ALA A 69 -18.02 -6.05 -4.40
C ALA A 69 -16.65 -6.13 -3.70
N LEU A 70 -16.44 -7.10 -2.81
CA LEU A 70 -15.16 -7.37 -2.17
C LEU A 70 -14.06 -7.69 -3.19
N ARG A 71 -14.38 -8.52 -4.19
CA ARG A 71 -13.44 -8.83 -5.27
C ARG A 71 -13.04 -7.58 -6.06
N GLY A 72 -13.99 -6.69 -6.31
CA GLY A 72 -13.70 -5.39 -6.94
C GLY A 72 -12.78 -4.52 -6.10
N LEU A 73 -12.99 -4.48 -4.78
CA LEU A 73 -12.14 -3.73 -3.86
C LEU A 73 -10.71 -4.30 -3.78
N GLU A 74 -10.58 -5.62 -3.70
CA GLU A 74 -9.27 -6.28 -3.74
C GLU A 74 -8.50 -5.87 -5.01
N ARG A 75 -9.14 -5.91 -6.17
CA ARG A 75 -8.51 -5.51 -7.43
C ARG A 75 -8.10 -4.03 -7.46
N VAL A 76 -8.87 -3.14 -6.85
CA VAL A 76 -8.47 -1.73 -6.71
C VAL A 76 -7.25 -1.60 -5.81
N GLY A 77 -7.18 -2.37 -4.72
CA GLY A 77 -6.00 -2.48 -3.87
C GLY A 77 -4.76 -2.94 -4.63
N ASP A 78 -4.89 -4.02 -5.41
CA ASP A 78 -3.81 -4.52 -6.27
C ASP A 78 -3.29 -3.45 -7.24
N HIS A 79 -4.19 -2.68 -7.86
CA HIS A 79 -3.79 -1.58 -8.74
C HIS A 79 -3.07 -0.47 -8.00
N ALA A 80 -3.51 -0.11 -6.79
CA ALA A 80 -2.82 0.87 -5.96
C ALA A 80 -1.40 0.41 -5.63
N THR A 81 -1.25 -0.85 -5.24
CA THR A 81 0.05 -1.48 -4.98
C THR A 81 0.93 -1.49 -6.22
N ASN A 82 0.40 -1.83 -7.39
CA ASN A 82 1.12 -1.79 -8.66
C ASN A 82 1.63 -0.38 -8.99
N ILE A 83 0.83 0.65 -8.77
CA ILE A 83 1.26 2.06 -8.96
C ILE A 83 2.42 2.38 -8.00
N ALA A 84 2.30 2.02 -6.73
CA ALA A 84 3.33 2.27 -5.74
C ALA A 84 4.65 1.55 -6.07
N GLU A 85 4.59 0.29 -6.49
CA GLU A 85 5.75 -0.48 -6.95
C GLU A 85 6.45 0.20 -8.14
N GLN A 86 5.68 0.75 -9.08
CA GLN A 86 6.24 1.50 -10.22
C GLN A 86 6.95 2.78 -9.77
N VAL A 87 6.45 3.48 -8.75
CA VAL A 87 7.14 4.66 -8.19
C VAL A 87 8.51 4.28 -7.64
N VAL A 88 8.60 3.20 -6.87
CA VAL A 88 9.89 2.71 -6.34
C VAL A 88 10.83 2.34 -7.47
N TYR A 89 10.35 1.67 -8.50
CA TYR A 89 11.15 1.30 -9.66
C TYR A 89 11.65 2.53 -10.44
N LEU A 90 10.79 3.51 -10.68
CA LEU A 90 11.15 4.74 -11.40
C LEU A 90 12.23 5.55 -10.68
N VAL A 91 12.17 5.65 -9.37
CA VAL A 91 13.05 6.51 -8.59
C VAL A 91 14.33 5.78 -8.15
N ARG A 92 14.21 4.51 -7.71
CA ARG A 92 15.32 3.72 -7.15
C ARG A 92 15.85 2.62 -8.06
N GLY A 93 15.13 2.29 -9.14
CA GLY A 93 15.48 1.16 -10.00
C GLY A 93 15.31 -0.20 -9.32
N LEU A 94 14.56 -0.27 -8.22
CA LEU A 94 14.32 -1.48 -7.44
C LEU A 94 12.97 -2.10 -7.81
N ASP A 95 12.98 -3.40 -8.12
CA ASP A 95 11.77 -4.21 -8.25
C ASP A 95 11.39 -4.78 -6.88
N VAL A 96 10.34 -4.21 -6.28
CA VAL A 96 9.88 -4.60 -4.93
C VAL A 96 8.71 -5.59 -4.94
N ARG A 97 8.26 -6.05 -6.11
CA ARG A 97 7.07 -6.91 -6.28
C ARG A 97 7.15 -8.23 -5.52
N HIS A 98 8.34 -8.73 -5.24
CA HIS A 98 8.57 -10.01 -4.57
C HIS A 98 9.28 -9.87 -3.21
N MET A 99 9.42 -8.64 -2.71
CA MET A 99 10.02 -8.39 -1.41
C MET A 99 9.06 -8.76 -0.29
N LYS A 100 9.60 -9.36 0.77
CA LYS A 100 8.85 -9.68 1.98
C LYS A 100 8.66 -8.42 2.84
N ALA A 101 7.67 -8.45 3.74
CA ALA A 101 7.36 -7.33 4.63
C ALA A 101 8.58 -6.84 5.43
N ALA A 102 9.44 -7.75 5.92
CA ALA A 102 10.67 -7.39 6.63
C ALA A 102 11.67 -6.65 5.75
N GLU A 103 11.84 -7.07 4.49
CA GLU A 103 12.72 -6.42 3.52
C GLU A 103 12.20 -5.03 3.13
N LEU A 104 10.87 -4.89 2.97
CA LEU A 104 10.22 -3.61 2.70
C LEU A 104 10.35 -2.65 3.89
N ALA A 105 10.23 -3.15 5.13
CA ALA A 105 10.42 -2.35 6.33
C ALA A 105 11.86 -1.83 6.43
N ASP A 106 12.85 -2.66 6.11
CA ASP A 106 14.26 -2.26 6.08
C ASP A 106 14.51 -1.21 5.00
N LEU A 107 13.90 -1.37 3.83
CA LEU A 107 13.98 -0.38 2.74
C LEU A 107 13.35 0.95 3.15
N LEU A 108 12.21 0.91 3.86
CA LEU A 108 11.53 2.09 4.37
C LEU A 108 12.41 2.87 5.36
N ASP A 109 13.12 2.18 6.24
CA ASP A 109 14.04 2.78 7.22
C ASP A 109 15.23 3.48 6.55
N GLN A 110 15.61 3.07 5.35
CA GLN A 110 16.70 3.69 4.57
C GLN A 110 16.25 4.94 3.81
N GLU A 111 14.96 5.15 3.62
CA GLU A 111 14.44 6.33 2.94
C GLU A 111 14.48 7.57 3.85
N PRO A 112 14.83 8.76 3.32
CA PRO A 112 14.85 10.00 4.11
C PRO A 112 13.50 10.31 4.75
N GLN A 113 13.54 10.80 5.98
CA GLN A 113 12.34 11.29 6.67
C GLN A 113 11.82 12.57 6.01
N PRO A 114 10.49 12.78 5.95
CA PRO A 114 9.95 14.05 5.47
C PRO A 114 10.48 15.19 6.35
N GLY A 115 11.24 16.10 5.76
CA GLY A 115 11.83 17.26 6.43
C GLY A 115 13.34 17.22 6.67
N ASP A 116 14.04 16.16 6.24
CA ASP A 116 15.50 16.01 6.42
C ASP A 116 16.33 16.66 5.27
N ASP A 117 15.65 17.28 4.31
CA ASP A 117 16.26 17.93 3.15
C ASP A 117 17.22 19.09 3.55
N GLY A 118 17.19 19.53 4.81
CA GLY A 118 18.05 20.58 5.34
C GLY A 118 19.40 20.11 5.91
N ALA A 119 19.60 18.81 6.12
CA ALA A 119 20.81 18.30 6.76
C ALA A 119 21.95 17.99 5.73
N ALA A 120 21.57 17.63 4.51
CA ALA A 120 22.55 17.34 3.44
C ALA A 120 23.23 18.61 2.91
N GLU A 121 22.52 19.73 2.80
CA GLU A 121 23.09 20.99 2.35
C GLU A 121 24.04 21.62 3.38
N ARG A 122 23.81 21.44 4.68
CA ARG A 122 24.67 21.98 5.73
C ARG A 122 26.02 21.27 5.84
N ARG A 123 26.13 20.02 5.39
CA ARG A 123 27.42 19.30 5.37
C ARG A 123 28.32 19.69 4.20
N ALA A 124 27.72 20.11 3.09
CA ALA A 124 28.47 20.53 1.89
C ALA A 124 29.11 21.92 2.03
N THR A 125 28.59 22.79 2.89
CA THR A 125 29.08 24.16 3.07
C THR A 125 30.19 24.29 4.12
N THR A 126 30.45 23.27 4.95
CA THR A 126 31.44 23.35 6.05
C THR A 126 32.83 22.89 5.65
N THR A 127 33.05 22.31 4.44
CA THR A 127 34.35 21.78 4.01
C THR A 127 35.15 22.77 3.12
N GLY A 128 34.69 24.00 2.97
CA GLY A 128 35.27 24.98 2.03
C GLY A 128 35.90 26.22 2.66
N ARG A 129 36.46 26.15 3.90
CA ARG A 129 37.22 27.29 4.44
C ARG A 129 38.32 26.82 5.37
N SER A 130 39.46 26.50 4.78
CA SER A 130 40.76 26.52 5.45
C SER A 130 41.88 26.67 4.41
N THR A 131 42.23 27.85 4.14
CA THR A 131 43.62 28.29 3.79
C THR A 131 43.77 29.72 4.26
#